data_77f80d49dee536178c0b5b711aef2d5e
#
_entry.id   77f80d49dee536178c0b5b711aef2d5e
#
_cell.length_a   1.000
_cell.length_b   1.000
_cell.length_c   1.000
_cell.angle_alpha   90.00
_cell.angle_beta   90.00
_cell.angle_gamma   90.00
#
_symmetry.space_group_name_H-M   'P 1'
#
loop_
_entity.id
_entity.type
_entity.pdbx_description
1 polymer ?
#
loop_
_entity_poly.entity_id
_entity_poly.type
_entity_poly.pdbx_seq_one_letter_code
_entity_poly.pdbx_strand_id
1 'polypeptide(L)'
;MTTAFFVAADWLVEHIDDPEIQILDARMAPPGQENRDVGEEYRAGHIPGAVFFDIEALSDHTSALPHMLPRPEAFAVAMRELGVHQDKHLVIYDDGNLFSAPRAWWMLRTFGVENVSILAGGFASWQRDELPLQTGNVDLPEGEFDAVFTPEAVVRVTDVLLASHEKTAQIVDARPAARFNAEVDEPRPGLKRGHVPGALNVPWTELVRDGELKTTDELDAIFFSHGVSFDRPIIASCGSGVTAAVVVLALATLGVSNVALYDGAWSEWGARNDLPVEPETK
;
A
#
# COMPACT_ATOMS: atom_id res chain seq x y z
N MET A 1 16.21 8.98 -12.50
CA MET A 1 16.50 7.52 -12.41
C MET A 1 15.35 6.90 -11.67
N THR A 2 14.58 6.03 -12.31
CA THR A 2 13.56 5.23 -11.63
C THR A 2 14.24 4.34 -10.60
N THR A 3 13.65 4.24 -9.41
CA THR A 3 14.12 3.29 -8.38
C THR A 3 13.83 1.85 -8.83
N ALA A 4 14.42 0.86 -8.16
CA ALA A 4 14.29 -0.57 -8.52
C ALA A 4 12.83 -1.08 -8.61
N PHE A 5 11.85 -0.38 -8.01
CA PHE A 5 10.44 -0.77 -8.00
C PHE A 5 9.55 0.07 -8.91
N PHE A 6 10.12 0.98 -9.70
CA PHE A 6 9.35 1.83 -10.60
C PHE A 6 9.74 1.62 -12.06
N VAL A 7 8.75 1.74 -12.94
CA VAL A 7 8.93 1.83 -14.38
C VAL A 7 8.39 3.16 -14.89
N ALA A 8 9.05 3.72 -15.91
CA ALA A 8 8.61 4.95 -16.55
C ALA A 8 7.45 4.69 -17.52
N ALA A 9 6.65 5.73 -17.79
CA ALA A 9 5.56 5.66 -18.76
C ALA A 9 6.06 5.32 -20.16
N ASP A 10 7.17 5.91 -20.62
CA ASP A 10 7.77 5.62 -21.92
C ASP A 10 8.14 4.14 -22.06
N TRP A 11 8.74 3.57 -21.02
CA TRP A 11 9.05 2.15 -21.00
C TRP A 11 7.78 1.29 -21.12
N LEU A 12 6.70 1.64 -20.41
CA LEU A 12 5.44 0.89 -20.46
C LEU A 12 4.79 0.99 -21.85
N VAL A 13 4.83 2.17 -22.49
CA VAL A 13 4.33 2.33 -23.85
C VAL A 13 5.05 1.41 -24.83
N GLU A 14 6.37 1.28 -24.71
CA GLU A 14 7.17 0.41 -25.58
C GLU A 14 6.90 -1.09 -25.33
N HIS A 15 6.41 -1.47 -24.16
CA HIS A 15 6.22 -2.86 -23.74
C HIS A 15 4.74 -3.23 -23.52
N ILE A 16 3.81 -2.35 -23.89
CA ILE A 16 2.39 -2.53 -23.57
C ILE A 16 1.76 -3.77 -24.22
N ASP A 17 2.31 -4.20 -25.37
CA ASP A 17 1.89 -5.40 -26.11
C ASP A 17 2.75 -6.63 -25.80
N ASP A 18 3.69 -6.53 -24.85
CA ASP A 18 4.53 -7.67 -24.46
C ASP A 18 3.68 -8.65 -23.63
N PRO A 19 3.55 -9.93 -24.07
CA PRO A 19 2.77 -10.93 -23.37
C PRO A 19 3.31 -11.29 -21.96
N GLU A 20 4.57 -10.95 -21.69
CA GLU A 20 5.20 -11.17 -20.37
C GLU A 20 4.91 -10.04 -19.36
N ILE A 21 4.19 -9.00 -19.79
CA ILE A 21 3.81 -7.88 -18.94
C ILE A 21 2.30 -7.88 -18.72
N GLN A 22 1.87 -7.72 -17.47
CA GLN A 22 0.47 -7.48 -17.13
C GLN A 22 0.34 -6.20 -16.32
N ILE A 23 -0.70 -5.44 -16.62
CA ILE A 23 -0.95 -4.13 -16.01
C ILE A 23 -2.15 -4.23 -15.07
N LEU A 24 -2.00 -3.69 -13.87
CA LEU A 24 -3.02 -3.71 -12.83
C LEU A 24 -3.37 -2.27 -12.43
N ASP A 25 -4.64 -1.92 -12.59
CA ASP A 25 -5.20 -0.66 -12.10
C ASP A 25 -5.59 -0.82 -10.63
N ALA A 26 -4.82 -0.24 -9.74
CA ALA A 26 -5.05 -0.28 -8.30
C ALA A 26 -5.52 1.07 -7.74
N ARG A 27 -6.19 1.90 -8.55
CA ARG A 27 -6.80 3.13 -8.07
C ARG A 27 -7.79 2.83 -6.94
N MET A 28 -7.81 3.70 -5.94
CA MET A 28 -8.64 3.56 -4.76
C MET A 28 -9.03 4.95 -4.25
N ALA A 29 -10.26 5.12 -3.82
CA ALA A 29 -10.70 6.36 -3.20
C ALA A 29 -10.08 6.51 -1.80
N PRO A 30 -9.35 7.62 -1.54
CA PRO A 30 -8.86 7.88 -0.21
C PRO A 30 -9.99 8.30 0.74
N PRO A 31 -9.78 8.26 2.08
CA PRO A 31 -10.74 8.76 3.05
C PRO A 31 -11.14 10.21 2.72
N GLY A 32 -12.44 10.50 2.82
CA GLY A 32 -13.03 11.79 2.44
C GLY A 32 -13.48 11.89 0.98
N GLN A 33 -13.27 10.85 0.18
CA GLN A 33 -13.71 10.75 -1.22
C GLN A 33 -14.61 9.52 -1.44
N GLU A 34 -15.43 9.19 -0.46
CA GLU A 34 -16.31 8.01 -0.48
C GLU A 34 -17.38 8.07 -1.59
N ASN A 35 -17.57 9.24 -2.20
CA ASN A 35 -18.47 9.45 -3.33
C ASN A 35 -17.90 8.99 -4.68
N ARG A 36 -16.61 8.68 -4.76
CA ARG A 36 -15.98 8.17 -5.98
C ARG A 36 -16.37 6.71 -6.21
N ASP A 37 -16.86 6.42 -7.38
CA ASP A 37 -16.97 5.05 -7.89
C ASP A 37 -15.74 4.75 -8.76
N VAL A 38 -14.70 4.20 -8.13
CA VAL A 38 -13.43 3.93 -8.82
C VAL A 38 -13.59 2.83 -9.88
N GLY A 39 -14.53 1.91 -9.70
CA GLY A 39 -14.88 0.91 -10.70
C GLY A 39 -15.48 1.56 -11.97
N GLU A 40 -16.36 2.55 -11.82
CA GLU A 40 -16.87 3.34 -12.96
C GLU A 40 -15.76 4.19 -13.60
N GLU A 41 -14.89 4.79 -12.81
CA GLU A 41 -13.73 5.52 -13.32
C GLU A 41 -12.80 4.62 -14.12
N TYR A 42 -12.56 3.38 -13.66
CA TYR A 42 -11.82 2.37 -14.42
C TYR A 42 -12.49 2.07 -15.77
N ARG A 43 -13.79 1.80 -15.80
CA ARG A 43 -14.53 1.53 -17.03
C ARG A 43 -14.58 2.73 -17.97
N ALA A 44 -14.59 3.94 -17.44
CA ALA A 44 -14.55 5.17 -18.24
C ALA A 44 -13.19 5.40 -18.90
N GLY A 45 -12.10 4.91 -18.31
CA GLY A 45 -10.77 5.00 -18.89
C GLY A 45 -9.68 4.40 -18.01
N HIS A 46 -8.86 3.54 -18.62
CA HIS A 46 -7.70 2.91 -17.98
C HIS A 46 -6.57 2.73 -19.01
N ILE A 47 -5.40 2.40 -18.54
CA ILE A 47 -4.27 2.04 -19.41
C ILE A 47 -4.62 0.78 -20.19
N PRO A 48 -4.39 0.73 -21.53
CA PRO A 48 -4.79 -0.41 -22.35
C PRO A 48 -4.29 -1.74 -21.79
N GLY A 49 -5.21 -2.72 -21.69
CA GLY A 49 -4.93 -4.05 -21.17
C GLY A 49 -4.94 -4.18 -19.65
N ALA A 50 -5.05 -3.08 -18.91
CA ALA A 50 -5.07 -3.11 -17.44
C ALA A 50 -6.35 -3.80 -16.94
N VAL A 51 -6.18 -4.74 -16.00
CA VAL A 51 -7.29 -5.29 -15.20
C VAL A 51 -7.45 -4.51 -13.91
N PHE A 52 -8.67 -4.45 -13.38
CA PHE A 52 -8.96 -3.69 -12.16
C PHE A 52 -8.62 -4.51 -10.91
N PHE A 53 -7.55 -4.12 -10.24
CA PHE A 53 -7.13 -4.66 -8.95
C PHE A 53 -7.83 -3.88 -7.83
N ASP A 54 -9.07 -4.24 -7.56
CA ASP A 54 -9.90 -3.58 -6.55
C ASP A 54 -9.47 -4.02 -5.15
N ILE A 55 -8.68 -3.19 -4.47
CA ILE A 55 -8.18 -3.48 -3.12
C ILE A 55 -9.31 -3.75 -2.13
N GLU A 56 -10.43 -3.03 -2.23
CA GLU A 56 -11.60 -3.26 -1.38
C GLU A 56 -12.21 -4.65 -1.62
N ALA A 57 -12.48 -4.99 -2.87
CA ALA A 57 -13.06 -6.27 -3.24
C ALA A 57 -12.14 -7.46 -2.91
N LEU A 58 -10.83 -7.26 -2.99
CA LEU A 58 -9.80 -8.26 -2.70
C LEU A 58 -9.51 -8.43 -1.20
N SER A 59 -10.03 -7.56 -0.35
CA SER A 59 -9.83 -7.61 1.11
C SER A 59 -10.64 -8.73 1.77
N ASP A 60 -10.27 -9.11 2.99
CA ASP A 60 -11.00 -10.11 3.79
C ASP A 60 -12.31 -9.53 4.33
N HIS A 61 -13.42 -9.85 3.67
CA HIS A 61 -14.78 -9.44 4.09
C HIS A 61 -15.32 -10.21 5.30
N THR A 62 -14.63 -11.21 5.82
CA THR A 62 -15.00 -11.86 7.08
C THR A 62 -14.53 -11.08 8.30
N SER A 63 -13.60 -10.16 8.11
CA SER A 63 -13.14 -9.22 9.13
C SER A 63 -14.04 -7.99 9.19
N ALA A 64 -14.28 -7.49 10.42
CA ALA A 64 -14.93 -6.20 10.62
C ALA A 64 -13.97 -5.01 10.40
N LEU A 65 -12.68 -5.27 10.26
CA LEU A 65 -11.66 -4.26 10.00
C LEU A 65 -11.54 -3.99 8.48
N PRO A 66 -11.31 -2.74 8.07
CA PRO A 66 -11.16 -2.39 6.66
C PRO A 66 -9.83 -2.94 6.10
N HIS A 67 -9.83 -3.26 4.82
CA HIS A 67 -8.65 -3.58 4.00
C HIS A 67 -7.76 -4.74 4.50
N MET A 68 -8.28 -5.60 5.38
CA MET A 68 -7.51 -6.74 5.88
C MET A 68 -7.08 -7.67 4.76
N LEU A 69 -5.84 -8.15 4.86
CA LEU A 69 -5.27 -9.07 3.89
C LEU A 69 -6.13 -10.34 3.79
N PRO A 70 -6.53 -10.77 2.57
CA PRO A 70 -7.30 -12.00 2.41
C PRO A 70 -6.44 -13.23 2.71
N ARG A 71 -7.10 -14.36 2.89
CA ARG A 71 -6.38 -15.64 2.97
C ARG A 71 -5.70 -15.95 1.64
N PRO A 72 -4.54 -16.65 1.66
CA PRO A 72 -3.77 -16.95 0.45
C PRO A 72 -4.60 -17.64 -0.65
N GLU A 73 -5.46 -18.59 -0.26
CA GLU A 73 -6.31 -19.33 -1.20
C GLU A 73 -7.35 -18.43 -1.89
N ALA A 74 -7.95 -17.51 -1.12
CA ALA A 74 -8.93 -16.56 -1.65
C ALA A 74 -8.26 -15.55 -2.60
N PHE A 75 -7.05 -15.07 -2.24
CA PHE A 75 -6.28 -14.19 -3.11
C PHE A 75 -5.88 -14.88 -4.40
N ALA A 76 -5.40 -16.12 -4.34
CA ALA A 76 -5.03 -16.89 -5.52
C ALA A 76 -6.21 -17.11 -6.47
N VAL A 77 -7.40 -17.42 -5.95
CA VAL A 77 -8.62 -17.53 -6.77
C VAL A 77 -8.92 -16.22 -7.48
N ALA A 78 -8.94 -15.10 -6.73
CA ALA A 78 -9.22 -13.79 -7.30
C ALA A 78 -8.20 -13.38 -8.39
N MET A 79 -6.92 -13.66 -8.18
CA MET A 79 -5.88 -13.38 -9.19
C MET A 79 -6.06 -14.21 -10.45
N ARG A 80 -6.39 -15.51 -10.32
CA ARG A 80 -6.69 -16.36 -11.48
C ARG A 80 -7.91 -15.86 -12.26
N GLU A 81 -8.97 -15.48 -11.55
CA GLU A 81 -10.19 -14.93 -12.17
C GLU A 81 -9.93 -13.61 -12.91
N LEU A 82 -9.01 -12.78 -12.41
CA LEU A 82 -8.55 -11.56 -13.10
C LEU A 82 -7.63 -11.85 -14.29
N GLY A 83 -7.23 -13.10 -14.51
CA GLY A 83 -6.29 -13.48 -15.57
C GLY A 83 -4.83 -13.15 -15.24
N VAL A 84 -4.49 -12.98 -13.96
CA VAL A 84 -3.13 -12.64 -13.53
C VAL A 84 -2.26 -13.90 -13.44
N HIS A 85 -1.04 -13.80 -14.00
CA HIS A 85 -0.01 -14.82 -13.93
C HIS A 85 1.14 -14.35 -13.05
N GLN A 86 1.44 -15.10 -11.98
CA GLN A 86 2.43 -14.67 -11.00
C GLN A 86 3.87 -14.68 -11.48
N ASP A 87 4.19 -15.39 -12.54
CA ASP A 87 5.51 -15.46 -13.16
C ASP A 87 5.81 -14.32 -14.13
N LYS A 88 4.79 -13.53 -14.50
CA LYS A 88 4.94 -12.37 -15.36
C LYS A 88 5.42 -11.14 -14.59
N HIS A 89 5.86 -10.12 -15.33
CA HIS A 89 6.13 -8.81 -14.77
C HIS A 89 4.82 -8.05 -14.59
N LEU A 90 4.41 -7.83 -13.34
CA LEU A 90 3.20 -7.08 -12.99
C LEU A 90 3.54 -5.60 -12.81
N VAL A 91 2.89 -4.73 -13.58
CA VAL A 91 3.02 -3.28 -13.48
C VAL A 91 1.74 -2.71 -12.89
N ILE A 92 1.84 -2.07 -11.74
CA ILE A 92 0.71 -1.51 -11.00
C ILE A 92 0.70 0.01 -11.15
N TYR A 93 -0.48 0.59 -11.22
CA TYR A 93 -0.62 2.04 -11.09
C TYR A 93 -1.82 2.42 -10.21
N ASP A 94 -1.76 3.63 -9.66
CA ASP A 94 -2.88 4.28 -8.99
C ASP A 94 -3.21 5.63 -9.63
N ASP A 95 -3.92 6.51 -8.92
CA ASP A 95 -4.26 7.85 -9.40
C ASP A 95 -3.04 8.71 -9.77
N GLY A 96 -1.87 8.41 -9.21
CA GLY A 96 -0.63 9.16 -9.44
C GLY A 96 -0.10 9.88 -8.22
N ASN A 97 -0.53 9.50 -7.02
CA ASN A 97 -0.08 10.07 -5.76
C ASN A 97 0.58 9.04 -4.82
N LEU A 98 0.72 7.80 -5.24
CA LEU A 98 1.20 6.65 -4.45
C LEU A 98 0.35 6.36 -3.21
N PHE A 99 -0.95 6.64 -3.26
CA PHE A 99 -1.84 6.31 -2.16
C PHE A 99 -2.09 4.80 -2.04
N SER A 100 -2.36 4.13 -3.16
CA SER A 100 -2.83 2.74 -3.17
C SER A 100 -1.95 1.74 -3.95
N ALA A 101 -1.21 2.18 -4.96
CA ALA A 101 -0.31 1.27 -5.69
C ALA A 101 0.72 0.56 -4.78
N PRO A 102 1.31 1.21 -3.77
CA PRO A 102 2.18 0.53 -2.81
C PRO A 102 1.47 -0.57 -2.01
N ARG A 103 0.18 -0.41 -1.69
CA ARG A 103 -0.61 -1.47 -1.04
C ARG A 103 -0.76 -2.69 -1.94
N ALA A 104 -1.10 -2.50 -3.21
CA ALA A 104 -1.20 -3.59 -4.18
C ALA A 104 0.16 -4.28 -4.39
N TRP A 105 1.24 -3.49 -4.51
CA TRP A 105 2.62 -3.98 -4.58
C TRP A 105 2.97 -4.86 -3.38
N TRP A 106 2.65 -4.40 -2.16
CA TRP A 106 2.92 -5.13 -0.93
C TRP A 106 2.09 -6.42 -0.85
N MET A 107 0.80 -6.39 -1.22
CA MET A 107 -0.07 -7.57 -1.25
C MET A 107 0.50 -8.65 -2.18
N LEU A 108 0.83 -8.29 -3.41
CA LEU A 108 1.39 -9.22 -4.40
C LEU A 108 2.70 -9.82 -3.92
N ARG A 109 3.61 -9.04 -3.38
CA ARG A 109 4.88 -9.52 -2.85
C ARG A 109 4.69 -10.42 -1.61
N THR A 110 3.77 -10.07 -0.74
CA THR A 110 3.42 -10.88 0.45
C THR A 110 2.88 -12.25 0.06
N PHE A 111 2.24 -12.35 -1.12
CA PHE A 111 1.75 -13.61 -1.68
C PHE A 111 2.70 -14.24 -2.72
N GLY A 112 3.95 -13.82 -2.76
CA GLY A 112 5.03 -14.52 -3.47
C GLY A 112 5.30 -14.05 -4.88
N VAL A 113 4.72 -12.93 -5.35
CA VAL A 113 5.09 -12.36 -6.66
C VAL A 113 6.43 -11.64 -6.54
N GLU A 114 7.39 -12.05 -7.36
CA GLU A 114 8.75 -11.49 -7.31
C GLU A 114 8.90 -10.24 -8.19
N ASN A 115 8.32 -10.26 -9.38
CA ASN A 115 8.50 -9.21 -10.39
C ASN A 115 7.30 -8.27 -10.43
N VAL A 116 7.30 -7.28 -9.53
CA VAL A 116 6.24 -6.26 -9.40
C VAL A 116 6.86 -4.88 -9.44
N SER A 117 6.36 -4.03 -10.33
CA SER A 117 6.76 -2.62 -10.45
C SER A 117 5.55 -1.70 -10.36
N ILE A 118 5.81 -0.45 -10.00
CA ILE A 118 4.82 0.62 -9.95
C ILE A 118 5.12 1.60 -11.10
N LEU A 119 4.07 2.02 -11.81
CA LEU A 119 4.19 3.04 -12.85
C LEU A 119 4.45 4.41 -12.21
N ALA A 120 5.59 4.99 -12.51
CA ALA A 120 5.94 6.33 -12.06
C ALA A 120 4.92 7.37 -12.55
N GLY A 121 4.45 8.22 -11.63
CA GLY A 121 3.44 9.25 -11.92
C GLY A 121 2.02 8.73 -12.09
N GLY A 122 1.80 7.43 -12.15
CA GLY A 122 0.50 6.78 -12.19
C GLY A 122 -0.42 7.23 -13.34
N PHE A 123 -1.73 7.11 -13.10
CA PHE A 123 -2.73 7.43 -14.12
C PHE A 123 -2.78 8.93 -14.47
N ALA A 124 -2.56 9.81 -13.51
CA ALA A 124 -2.55 11.25 -13.74
C ALA A 124 -1.49 11.67 -14.75
N SER A 125 -0.27 11.12 -14.63
CA SER A 125 0.80 11.40 -15.60
C SER A 125 0.50 10.80 -16.97
N TRP A 126 -0.05 9.58 -17.01
CA TRP A 126 -0.46 8.94 -18.27
C TRP A 126 -1.48 9.77 -19.05
N GLN A 127 -2.50 10.32 -18.36
CA GLN A 127 -3.50 11.21 -18.97
C GLN A 127 -2.92 12.56 -19.38
N ARG A 128 -2.08 13.17 -18.53
CA ARG A 128 -1.44 14.47 -18.83
C ARG A 128 -0.59 14.38 -20.10
N ASP A 129 0.07 13.26 -20.30
CA ASP A 129 0.94 13.02 -21.45
C ASP A 129 0.15 12.51 -22.68
N GLU A 130 -1.19 12.53 -22.60
CA GLU A 130 -2.13 12.15 -23.67
C GLU A 130 -1.86 10.75 -24.24
N LEU A 131 -1.42 9.82 -23.40
CA LEU A 131 -1.15 8.44 -23.80
C LEU A 131 -2.45 7.64 -23.98
N PRO A 132 -2.43 6.54 -24.76
CA PRO A 132 -3.64 5.80 -25.12
C PRO A 132 -4.42 5.31 -23.89
N LEU A 133 -5.76 5.35 -24.00
CA LEU A 133 -6.69 4.83 -23.01
C LEU A 133 -7.58 3.75 -23.63
N GLN A 134 -8.01 2.82 -22.82
CA GLN A 134 -9.04 1.83 -23.12
C GLN A 134 -10.24 2.07 -22.21
N THR A 135 -11.45 1.80 -22.71
CA THR A 135 -12.71 1.88 -21.96
C THR A 135 -13.36 0.51 -21.83
N GLY A 136 -14.25 0.37 -20.86
CA GLY A 136 -14.92 -0.90 -20.56
C GLY A 136 -14.10 -1.83 -19.69
N ASN A 137 -14.56 -3.05 -19.50
CA ASN A 137 -13.82 -4.07 -18.76
C ASN A 137 -12.78 -4.74 -19.66
N VAL A 138 -11.73 -5.24 -19.06
CA VAL A 138 -10.74 -6.11 -19.69
C VAL A 138 -10.98 -7.53 -19.16
N ASP A 139 -11.42 -8.42 -20.05
CA ASP A 139 -11.66 -9.83 -19.73
C ASP A 139 -10.51 -10.66 -20.30
N LEU A 140 -9.69 -11.19 -19.40
CA LEU A 140 -8.58 -12.08 -19.74
C LEU A 140 -8.98 -13.54 -19.49
N PRO A 141 -8.37 -14.51 -20.20
CA PRO A 141 -8.45 -15.91 -19.80
C PRO A 141 -7.97 -16.12 -18.37
N GLU A 142 -8.45 -17.18 -17.73
CA GLU A 142 -8.01 -17.55 -16.38
C GLU A 142 -6.48 -17.60 -16.29
N GLY A 143 -5.94 -16.95 -15.26
CA GLY A 143 -4.51 -16.87 -15.02
C GLY A 143 -3.97 -18.08 -14.23
N GLU A 144 -2.67 -18.07 -14.01
CA GLU A 144 -1.95 -19.05 -13.17
C GLU A 144 -1.37 -18.32 -11.96
N PHE A 145 -1.91 -18.62 -10.78
CA PHE A 145 -1.49 -17.98 -9.54
C PHE A 145 -1.59 -18.96 -8.36
N ASP A 146 -0.47 -19.18 -7.68
CA ASP A 146 -0.38 -19.91 -6.43
C ASP A 146 0.19 -19.00 -5.36
N ALA A 147 -0.66 -18.56 -4.44
CA ALA A 147 -0.24 -17.63 -3.39
C ALA A 147 0.69 -18.33 -2.37
N VAL A 148 1.91 -17.85 -2.29
CA VAL A 148 2.90 -18.27 -1.29
C VAL A 148 3.03 -17.17 -0.26
N PHE A 149 2.36 -17.34 0.88
CA PHE A 149 2.29 -16.34 1.93
C PHE A 149 3.63 -16.20 2.66
N THR A 150 4.07 -14.95 2.86
CA THR A 150 5.25 -14.57 3.64
C THR A 150 4.80 -14.07 5.01
N PRO A 151 4.80 -14.91 6.05
CA PRO A 151 4.25 -14.53 7.36
C PRO A 151 5.03 -13.40 8.04
N GLU A 152 6.32 -13.24 7.75
CA GLU A 152 7.18 -12.20 8.31
C GLU A 152 6.81 -10.79 7.80
N ALA A 153 6.07 -10.70 6.70
CA ALA A 153 5.61 -9.43 6.14
C ALA A 153 4.46 -8.78 6.94
N VAL A 154 3.79 -9.55 7.79
CA VAL A 154 2.56 -9.11 8.48
C VAL A 154 2.66 -9.37 9.97
N VAL A 155 2.31 -8.37 10.78
CA VAL A 155 2.22 -8.50 12.24
C VAL A 155 0.80 -8.25 12.73
N ARG A 156 0.47 -8.85 13.86
CA ARG A 156 -0.81 -8.72 14.53
C ARG A 156 -0.74 -7.72 15.67
N VAL A 157 -1.88 -7.35 16.21
CA VAL A 157 -2.01 -6.42 17.34
C VAL A 157 -1.17 -6.86 18.56
N THR A 158 -1.06 -8.16 18.82
CA THR A 158 -0.23 -8.71 19.90
C THR A 158 1.25 -8.43 19.73
N ASP A 159 1.74 -8.48 18.48
CA ASP A 159 3.15 -8.20 18.17
C ASP A 159 3.44 -6.71 18.32
N VAL A 160 2.50 -5.86 17.90
CA VAL A 160 2.59 -4.40 18.05
C VAL A 160 2.55 -4.01 19.54
N LEU A 161 1.69 -4.66 20.33
CA LEU A 161 1.62 -4.43 21.79
C LEU A 161 2.95 -4.80 22.46
N LEU A 162 3.52 -5.94 22.11
CA LEU A 162 4.82 -6.38 22.60
C LEU A 162 5.92 -5.39 22.20
N ALA A 163 5.95 -4.98 20.92
CA ALA A 163 6.92 -4.01 20.41
C ALA A 163 6.81 -2.66 21.14
N SER A 164 5.59 -2.20 21.43
CA SER A 164 5.35 -0.96 22.17
C SER A 164 5.89 -1.03 23.60
N HIS A 165 5.65 -2.14 24.30
CA HIS A 165 6.07 -2.34 25.69
C HIS A 165 7.57 -2.62 25.83
N GLU A 166 8.09 -3.59 25.08
CA GLU A 166 9.44 -4.12 25.25
C GLU A 166 10.47 -3.47 24.30
N LYS A 167 10.01 -2.60 23.40
CA LYS A 167 10.86 -1.93 22.41
C LYS A 167 11.62 -2.90 21.49
N THR A 168 11.04 -4.04 21.22
CA THR A 168 11.62 -5.08 20.35
C THR A 168 11.66 -4.68 18.88
N ALA A 169 10.76 -3.79 18.46
CA ALA A 169 10.74 -3.18 17.13
C ALA A 169 10.36 -1.70 17.25
N GLN A 170 10.67 -0.93 16.21
CA GLN A 170 10.18 0.43 16.05
C GLN A 170 8.83 0.39 15.36
N ILE A 171 7.86 1.14 15.84
CA ILE A 171 6.56 1.30 15.19
C ILE A 171 6.59 2.62 14.45
N VAL A 172 6.40 2.59 13.13
CA VAL A 172 6.40 3.77 12.25
C VAL A 172 4.99 3.99 11.72
N ASP A 173 4.36 5.08 12.14
CA ASP A 173 3.00 5.46 11.76
C ASP A 173 3.03 6.44 10.59
N ALA A 174 2.42 6.03 9.47
CA ALA A 174 2.39 6.78 8.22
C ALA A 174 1.26 7.83 8.14
N ARG A 175 0.40 7.95 9.16
CA ARG A 175 -0.70 8.93 9.16
C ARG A 175 -0.17 10.36 9.17
N PRO A 176 -0.98 11.33 8.71
CA PRO A 176 -0.67 12.76 8.90
C PRO A 176 -0.41 13.10 10.36
N ALA A 177 0.55 13.99 10.60
CA ALA A 177 0.98 14.37 11.96
C ALA A 177 -0.17 14.83 12.86
N ALA A 178 -1.15 15.57 12.33
CA ALA A 178 -2.30 16.03 13.10
C ALA A 178 -3.15 14.88 13.67
N ARG A 179 -3.30 13.76 12.93
CA ARG A 179 -3.98 12.55 13.41
C ARG A 179 -3.14 11.82 14.45
N PHE A 180 -1.86 11.67 14.18
CA PHE A 180 -0.90 11.05 15.09
C PHE A 180 -0.85 11.78 16.44
N ASN A 181 -0.80 13.11 16.43
CA ASN A 181 -0.71 13.96 17.62
C ASN A 181 -2.06 14.20 18.34
N ALA A 182 -3.13 13.51 17.94
CA ALA A 182 -4.48 13.69 18.52
C ALA A 182 -5.09 15.09 18.33
N GLU A 183 -4.62 15.86 17.35
CA GLU A 183 -5.09 17.22 17.08
C GLU A 183 -6.43 17.24 16.32
N VAL A 184 -6.71 16.17 15.56
CA VAL A 184 -7.95 16.03 14.77
C VAL A 184 -8.57 14.65 14.99
N ASP A 185 -9.86 14.52 14.65
CA ASP A 185 -10.55 13.23 14.67
C ASP A 185 -10.07 12.31 13.55
N GLU A 186 -10.23 11.01 13.78
CA GLU A 186 -10.05 10.02 12.74
C GLU A 186 -11.21 10.09 11.73
N PRO A 187 -10.93 9.81 10.42
CA PRO A 187 -11.99 9.80 9.40
C PRO A 187 -13.08 8.77 9.69
N ARG A 188 -12.70 7.63 10.28
CA ARG A 188 -13.66 6.59 10.69
C ARG A 188 -14.19 6.89 12.08
N PRO A 189 -15.52 6.83 12.28
CA PRO A 189 -16.12 7.09 13.59
C PRO A 189 -15.75 6.02 14.61
N GLY A 190 -15.76 6.39 15.89
CA GLY A 190 -15.55 5.45 17.01
C GLY A 190 -14.10 5.11 17.30
N LEU A 191 -13.14 5.71 16.62
CA LEU A 191 -11.73 5.54 16.89
C LEU A 191 -11.22 6.61 17.86
N LYS A 192 -10.31 6.19 18.76
CA LYS A 192 -9.59 7.12 19.63
C LYS A 192 -8.68 8.03 18.79
N ARG A 193 -8.40 9.22 19.31
CA ARG A 193 -7.31 10.07 18.81
C ARG A 193 -5.98 9.60 19.39
N GLY A 194 -4.86 9.90 18.69
CA GLY A 194 -3.52 9.61 19.15
C GLY A 194 -2.85 8.49 18.37
N HIS A 195 -1.90 7.82 19.00
CA HIS A 195 -1.07 6.80 18.37
C HIS A 195 -0.68 5.68 19.35
N VAL A 196 -0.08 4.63 18.83
CA VAL A 196 0.51 3.52 19.62
C VAL A 196 1.64 4.08 20.47
N PRO A 197 1.70 3.81 21.79
CA PRO A 197 2.74 4.35 22.65
C PRO A 197 4.16 4.04 22.17
N GLY A 198 4.95 5.10 22.04
CA GLY A 198 6.33 5.02 21.57
C GLY A 198 6.49 4.87 20.06
N ALA A 199 5.42 5.01 19.27
CA ALA A 199 5.52 5.04 17.82
C ALA A 199 6.20 6.31 17.33
N LEU A 200 6.85 6.23 16.17
CA LEU A 200 7.44 7.34 15.43
C LEU A 200 6.49 7.71 14.29
N ASN A 201 6.30 9.00 14.04
CA ASN A 201 5.48 9.45 12.92
C ASN A 201 6.35 9.77 11.71
N VAL A 202 6.07 9.10 10.60
CA VAL A 202 6.63 9.44 9.29
C VAL A 202 5.47 9.54 8.31
N PRO A 203 4.86 10.73 8.15
CA PRO A 203 3.75 10.91 7.24
C PRO A 203 4.10 10.43 5.83
N TRP A 204 3.29 9.53 5.25
CA TRP A 204 3.59 8.94 3.95
C TRP A 204 3.77 9.98 2.84
N THR A 205 3.09 11.13 2.95
CA THR A 205 3.19 12.23 1.98
C THR A 205 4.57 12.90 1.97
N GLU A 206 5.35 12.76 3.04
CA GLU A 206 6.72 13.27 3.06
C GLU A 206 7.67 12.41 2.23
N LEU A 207 7.32 11.15 1.99
CA LEU A 207 8.12 10.21 1.22
C LEU A 207 7.92 10.31 -0.29
N VAL A 208 6.88 11.03 -0.73
CA VAL A 208 6.40 11.05 -2.11
C VAL A 208 6.58 12.42 -2.74
N ARG A 209 6.90 12.42 -4.04
CA ARG A 209 6.90 13.62 -4.88
C ARG A 209 6.54 13.22 -6.31
N ASP A 210 5.55 13.93 -6.90
CA ASP A 210 5.13 13.76 -8.30
C ASP A 210 4.78 12.31 -8.69
N GLY A 211 4.14 11.58 -7.76
CA GLY A 211 3.72 10.19 -7.99
C GLY A 211 4.82 9.14 -7.95
N GLU A 212 5.98 9.51 -7.42
CA GLU A 212 7.11 8.63 -7.17
C GLU A 212 7.61 8.79 -5.73
N LEU A 213 8.43 7.87 -5.28
CA LEU A 213 9.21 8.08 -4.07
C LEU A 213 10.27 9.16 -4.30
N LYS A 214 10.59 9.90 -3.28
CA LYS A 214 11.77 10.78 -3.27
C LYS A 214 13.04 9.96 -3.47
N THR A 215 14.15 10.63 -3.74
CA THR A 215 15.47 9.98 -3.92
C THR A 215 15.88 9.21 -2.66
N THR A 216 16.78 8.24 -2.82
CA THR A 216 17.29 7.46 -1.68
C THR A 216 17.92 8.34 -0.60
N ASP A 217 18.68 9.38 -0.99
CA ASP A 217 19.29 10.31 -0.04
C ASP A 217 18.24 11.14 0.72
N GLU A 218 17.16 11.56 0.04
CA GLU A 218 16.05 12.27 0.67
C GLU A 218 15.28 11.36 1.61
N LEU A 219 14.99 10.11 1.20
CA LEU A 219 14.29 9.13 2.03
C LEU A 219 15.10 8.81 3.29
N ASP A 220 16.38 8.56 3.16
CA ASP A 220 17.30 8.32 4.30
C ASP A 220 17.27 9.48 5.29
N ALA A 221 17.40 10.72 4.78
CA ALA A 221 17.36 11.92 5.60
C ALA A 221 15.99 12.10 6.31
N ILE A 222 14.88 11.78 5.64
CA ILE A 222 13.53 11.86 6.24
C ILE A 222 13.40 10.85 7.38
N PHE A 223 13.71 9.58 7.15
CA PHE A 223 13.62 8.56 8.20
C PHE A 223 14.52 8.89 9.39
N PHE A 224 15.74 9.32 9.12
CA PHE A 224 16.67 9.75 10.17
C PHE A 224 16.14 10.94 10.98
N SER A 225 15.56 11.94 10.32
CA SER A 225 15.01 13.14 10.99
C SER A 225 13.82 12.83 11.90
N HIS A 226 13.07 11.76 11.59
CA HIS A 226 11.99 11.24 12.41
C HIS A 226 12.42 10.20 13.46
N GLY A 227 13.74 9.97 13.60
CA GLY A 227 14.30 9.07 14.62
C GLY A 227 14.25 7.59 14.29
N VAL A 228 13.99 7.22 13.04
CA VAL A 228 13.98 5.81 12.61
C VAL A 228 15.40 5.30 12.42
N SER A 229 15.71 4.15 12.99
CA SER A 229 16.99 3.44 12.83
C SER A 229 16.80 2.20 11.96
N PHE A 230 17.64 2.02 10.95
CA PHE A 230 17.56 0.86 10.06
C PHE A 230 18.20 -0.42 10.62
N ASP A 231 18.93 -0.30 11.74
CA ASP A 231 19.55 -1.44 12.44
C ASP A 231 18.57 -2.23 13.32
N ARG A 232 17.33 -1.76 13.43
CA ARG A 232 16.30 -2.36 14.29
C ARG A 232 15.09 -2.78 13.45
N PRO A 233 14.37 -3.84 13.87
CA PRO A 233 13.12 -4.21 13.23
C PRO A 233 12.14 -3.04 13.18
N ILE A 234 11.37 -2.93 12.08
CA ILE A 234 10.40 -1.88 11.86
C ILE A 234 9.02 -2.49 11.59
N ILE A 235 8.01 -1.96 12.26
CA ILE A 235 6.61 -2.25 12.01
C ILE A 235 5.98 -0.99 11.44
N ALA A 236 5.56 -1.04 10.17
CA ALA A 236 4.83 0.04 9.54
C ALA A 236 3.34 -0.04 9.88
N SER A 237 2.73 1.08 10.22
CA SER A 237 1.31 1.22 10.53
C SER A 237 0.73 2.48 9.91
N CYS A 238 -0.59 2.55 9.80
CA CYS A 238 -1.31 3.76 9.42
C CYS A 238 -2.77 3.72 9.91
N GLY A 239 -3.73 4.28 9.17
CA GLY A 239 -5.15 4.23 9.51
C GLY A 239 -5.81 2.87 9.30
N SER A 240 -5.51 2.20 8.18
CA SER A 240 -6.16 0.94 7.74
C SER A 240 -5.24 0.02 6.92
N GLY A 241 -3.93 0.18 7.05
CA GLY A 241 -2.95 -0.66 6.37
C GLY A 241 -2.61 -0.27 4.92
N VAL A 242 -3.28 0.73 4.34
CA VAL A 242 -3.04 1.15 2.95
C VAL A 242 -1.76 1.97 2.82
N THR A 243 -1.68 3.13 3.48
CA THR A 243 -0.52 4.03 3.36
C THR A 243 0.72 3.57 4.14
N ALA A 244 0.58 2.63 5.06
CA ALA A 244 1.72 1.94 5.67
C ALA A 244 2.60 1.24 4.62
N ALA A 245 1.99 0.77 3.53
CA ALA A 245 2.73 0.16 2.42
C ALA A 245 3.65 1.14 1.69
N VAL A 246 3.39 2.45 1.73
CA VAL A 246 4.32 3.48 1.21
C VAL A 246 5.62 3.48 2.03
N VAL A 247 5.50 3.38 3.36
CA VAL A 247 6.66 3.27 4.26
C VAL A 247 7.45 1.99 3.96
N VAL A 248 6.74 0.85 3.79
CA VAL A 248 7.38 -0.43 3.44
C VAL A 248 8.12 -0.33 2.11
N LEU A 249 7.51 0.26 1.08
CA LEU A 249 8.11 0.48 -0.23
C LEU A 249 9.36 1.37 -0.15
N ALA A 250 9.29 2.47 0.60
CA ALA A 250 10.42 3.38 0.79
C ALA A 250 11.59 2.68 1.49
N LEU A 251 11.32 1.92 2.56
CA LEU A 251 12.33 1.15 3.26
C LEU A 251 12.95 0.05 2.38
N ALA A 252 12.12 -0.64 1.59
CA ALA A 252 12.62 -1.63 0.62
C ALA A 252 13.53 -0.98 -0.43
N THR A 253 13.19 0.23 -0.89
CA THR A 253 14.02 1.01 -1.82
C THR A 253 15.39 1.36 -1.22
N LEU A 254 15.46 1.55 0.10
CA LEU A 254 16.71 1.77 0.84
C LEU A 254 17.44 0.46 1.19
N GLY A 255 16.93 -0.70 0.80
CA GLY A 255 17.51 -2.00 1.11
C GLY A 255 17.27 -2.47 2.54
N VAL A 256 16.33 -1.86 3.26
CA VAL A 256 15.96 -2.26 4.62
C VAL A 256 14.95 -3.41 4.53
N SER A 257 15.31 -4.60 5.00
CA SER A 257 14.56 -5.83 4.82
C SER A 257 13.76 -6.29 6.05
N ASN A 258 14.15 -5.88 7.25
CA ASN A 258 13.47 -6.29 8.49
C ASN A 258 12.28 -5.36 8.78
N VAL A 259 11.28 -5.42 7.92
CA VAL A 259 10.10 -4.56 7.93
C VAL A 259 8.85 -5.42 7.80
N ALA A 260 7.90 -5.23 8.71
CA ALA A 260 6.57 -5.83 8.65
C ALA A 260 5.49 -4.74 8.65
N LEU A 261 4.30 -5.08 8.20
CA LEU A 261 3.15 -4.19 8.20
C LEU A 261 2.11 -4.68 9.22
N TYR A 262 1.63 -3.77 10.06
CA TYR A 262 0.50 -4.02 10.96
C TYR A 262 -0.81 -3.78 10.18
N ASP A 263 -1.42 -4.88 9.74
CA ASP A 263 -2.57 -4.83 8.83
C ASP A 263 -3.85 -4.31 9.52
N GLY A 264 -4.07 -4.64 10.79
CA GLY A 264 -5.19 -4.10 11.58
C GLY A 264 -5.11 -2.59 11.79
N ALA A 265 -3.90 -2.04 11.82
CA ALA A 265 -3.60 -0.62 11.86
C ALA A 265 -4.32 0.13 12.99
N TRP A 266 -4.50 1.46 12.83
CA TRP A 266 -5.23 2.25 13.80
C TRP A 266 -6.72 1.89 13.87
N SER A 267 -7.29 1.37 12.77
CA SER A 267 -8.66 0.87 12.75
C SER A 267 -8.93 -0.24 13.77
N GLU A 268 -7.92 -1.05 14.08
CA GLU A 268 -7.99 -2.05 15.15
C GLU A 268 -7.56 -1.43 16.49
N TRP A 269 -6.38 -0.82 16.55
CA TRP A 269 -5.82 -0.31 17.82
C TRP A 269 -6.67 0.77 18.44
N GLY A 270 -7.07 1.77 17.65
CA GLY A 270 -7.87 2.91 18.12
C GLY A 270 -9.31 2.55 18.52
N ALA A 271 -9.84 1.43 18.02
CA ALA A 271 -11.17 0.94 18.39
C ALA A 271 -11.19 0.18 19.73
N ARG A 272 -10.05 -0.32 20.21
CA ARG A 272 -9.97 -1.19 21.37
C ARG A 272 -9.73 -0.40 22.64
N ASN A 273 -10.63 -0.54 23.62
CA ASN A 273 -10.53 0.14 24.93
C ASN A 273 -9.45 -0.42 25.85
N ASP A 274 -9.02 -1.66 25.62
CA ASP A 274 -7.99 -2.36 26.38
C ASP A 274 -6.56 -2.03 25.92
N LEU A 275 -6.41 -1.26 24.85
CA LEU A 275 -5.09 -0.86 24.34
C LEU A 275 -4.76 0.59 24.71
N PRO A 276 -3.51 0.85 25.11
CA PRO A 276 -3.04 2.20 25.49
C PRO A 276 -2.88 3.09 24.27
N VAL A 277 -2.97 4.40 24.47
CA VAL A 277 -2.75 5.42 23.44
C VAL A 277 -1.91 6.57 23.98
N GLU A 278 -1.12 7.19 23.12
CA GLU A 278 -0.41 8.44 23.36
C GLU A 278 -0.85 9.49 22.32
N PRO A 279 -0.92 10.80 22.71
CA PRO A 279 -0.96 11.25 24.08
C PRO A 279 -2.21 10.73 24.80
N GLU A 280 -2.15 10.58 26.12
CA GLU A 280 -3.34 10.21 26.89
C GLU A 280 -4.42 11.27 26.67
N THR A 281 -5.50 10.91 26.03
CA THR A 281 -6.68 11.78 25.91
C THR A 281 -7.42 11.77 27.24
N LYS A 282 -7.52 12.97 27.87
CA LYS A 282 -8.27 13.17 29.11
C LYS A 282 -9.77 13.02 28.89
#